data_25391fb78870c7bdf35e94a82cfdefee
#
_entry.id   25391fb78870c7bdf35e94a82cfdefee
#
_cell.length_a   1.000
_cell.length_b   1.000
_cell.length_c   1.000
_cell.angle_alpha   90.00
_cell.angle_beta   90.00
_cell.angle_gamma   90.00
#
_symmetry.space_group_name_H-M   'P 1'
#
loop_
_entity.id
_entity.type
_entity.pdbx_description
1 polymer ?
#
loop_
_entity_poly.entity_id
_entity_poly.type
_entity_poly.pdbx_seq_one_letter_code
_entity_poly.pdbx_strand_id
1 'polypeptide(L)'
;LGLSDDQIEVGSFETRRFPDFRQEILEKMLQLKRKLKPQIVFVHTAQDIHQDHVTLTQEALRAFRGTTVLGYDVLRSSYGFFPHFLVEVSESGVNKKIQALSKYTTYAERYYFSEEVLRSTAIRHGALAERPYAEGFDIIRIVGSFEPTP
;
A
#
# COMPACT_ATOMS: atom_id res chain seq x y z
N LEU A 1 -4.67 -12.73 -8.29
CA LEU A 1 -4.90 -11.32 -8.63
C LEU A 1 -4.87 -11.06 -10.15
N GLY A 2 -4.52 -12.04 -10.97
CA GLY A 2 -4.43 -11.90 -12.43
C GLY A 2 -3.20 -11.12 -12.91
N LEU A 3 -2.18 -10.98 -12.07
CA LEU A 3 -0.88 -10.44 -12.47
C LEU A 3 -0.04 -11.54 -13.12
N SER A 4 0.71 -11.19 -14.16
CA SER A 4 1.74 -12.04 -14.75
C SER A 4 3.07 -11.93 -13.98
N ASP A 5 3.96 -12.90 -14.15
CA ASP A 5 5.22 -12.96 -13.38
C ASP A 5 6.12 -11.74 -13.65
N ASP A 6 6.07 -11.16 -14.84
CA ASP A 6 6.82 -9.95 -15.19
C ASP A 6 6.29 -8.66 -14.51
N GLN A 7 5.08 -8.72 -13.94
CA GLN A 7 4.47 -7.65 -13.15
C GLN A 7 4.77 -7.78 -11.64
N ILE A 8 5.45 -8.86 -11.25
CA ILE A 8 5.79 -9.13 -9.85
C ILE A 8 7.30 -9.09 -9.70
N GLU A 9 7.78 -8.30 -8.77
CA GLU A 9 9.19 -8.25 -8.43
C GLU A 9 9.38 -8.46 -6.92
N VAL A 10 10.08 -9.53 -6.56
CA VAL A 10 10.38 -9.88 -5.17
C VAL A 10 11.84 -9.59 -4.89
N GLY A 11 12.08 -8.73 -3.90
CA GLY A 11 13.44 -8.46 -3.41
C GLY A 11 13.94 -9.56 -2.48
N SER A 12 15.27 -9.64 -2.33
CA SER A 12 15.94 -10.60 -1.45
C SER A 12 16.43 -10.01 -0.13
N PHE A 13 15.88 -8.86 0.27
CA PHE A 13 16.25 -8.21 1.53
C PHE A 13 15.74 -9.00 2.73
N GLU A 14 16.58 -9.15 3.73
CA GLU A 14 16.24 -9.85 4.96
C GLU A 14 15.18 -9.09 5.75
N THR A 15 14.09 -9.76 6.09
CA THR A 15 13.00 -9.21 6.88
C THR A 15 13.51 -8.72 8.24
N ARG A 16 13.01 -7.60 8.73
CA ARG A 16 13.40 -6.89 9.95
C ARG A 16 14.78 -6.21 9.88
N ARG A 17 15.41 -6.20 8.71
CA ARG A 17 16.72 -5.58 8.51
C ARG A 17 16.75 -4.54 7.39
N PHE A 18 15.60 -4.11 6.88
CA PHE A 18 15.53 -3.08 5.83
C PHE A 18 16.24 -1.78 6.18
N PRO A 19 16.28 -1.33 7.46
CA PRO A 19 17.11 -0.19 7.84
C PRO A 19 18.59 -0.32 7.49
N ASP A 20 19.13 -1.55 7.43
CA ASP A 20 20.54 -1.81 7.08
C ASP A 20 20.78 -1.72 5.56
N PHE A 21 19.72 -1.84 4.74
CA PHE A 21 19.77 -1.91 3.27
C PHE A 21 19.12 -0.71 2.59
N ARG A 22 19.05 0.44 3.28
CA ARG A 22 18.31 1.62 2.77
C ARG A 22 18.77 2.08 1.39
N GLN A 23 20.08 2.09 1.16
CA GLN A 23 20.64 2.55 -0.11
C GLN A 23 20.30 1.58 -1.25
N GLU A 24 20.43 0.29 -1.03
CA GLU A 24 20.12 -0.75 -2.02
C GLU A 24 18.62 -0.76 -2.36
N ILE A 25 17.77 -0.58 -1.35
CA ILE A 25 16.31 -0.44 -1.53
C ILE A 25 16.00 0.80 -2.38
N LEU A 26 16.64 1.94 -2.07
CA LEU A 26 16.47 3.16 -2.85
C LEU A 26 16.88 2.97 -4.31
N GLU A 27 18.04 2.37 -4.55
CA GLU A 27 18.55 2.11 -5.91
C GLU A 27 17.61 1.21 -6.70
N LYS A 28 17.09 0.17 -6.06
CA LYS A 28 16.09 -0.71 -6.65
C LYS A 28 14.82 0.05 -7.05
N MET A 29 14.32 0.91 -6.17
CA MET A 29 13.15 1.74 -6.45
C MET A 29 13.41 2.76 -7.57
N LEU A 30 14.61 3.32 -7.65
CA LEU A 30 15.00 4.20 -8.76
C LEU A 30 15.06 3.46 -10.10
N GLN A 31 15.48 2.20 -10.11
CA GLN A 31 15.41 1.33 -11.30
C GLN A 31 13.95 1.11 -11.72
N LEU A 32 13.08 0.76 -10.79
CA LEU A 32 11.64 0.58 -11.03
C LEU A 32 11.00 1.86 -11.55
N LYS A 33 11.31 3.02 -10.97
CA LYS A 33 10.82 4.31 -11.45
C LYS A 33 11.17 4.56 -12.90
N ARG A 34 12.44 4.30 -13.29
CA ARG A 34 12.89 4.49 -14.68
C ARG A 34 12.18 3.56 -15.65
N LYS A 35 11.98 2.30 -15.24
CA LYS A 35 11.34 1.26 -16.04
C LYS A 35 9.83 1.51 -16.21
N LEU A 36 9.12 1.82 -15.11
CA LEU A 36 7.67 1.83 -15.07
C LEU A 36 7.06 3.23 -15.24
N LYS A 37 7.81 4.30 -14.91
CA LYS A 37 7.34 5.69 -14.94
C LYS A 37 5.95 5.86 -14.29
N PRO A 38 5.73 5.39 -13.05
CA PRO A 38 4.42 5.34 -12.44
C PRO A 38 3.88 6.75 -12.19
N GLN A 39 2.57 6.93 -12.37
CA GLN A 39 1.86 8.14 -11.97
C GLN A 39 1.44 8.10 -10.50
N ILE A 40 1.16 6.92 -9.99
CA ILE A 40 0.77 6.68 -8.60
C ILE A 40 1.61 5.53 -8.04
N VAL A 41 2.06 5.69 -6.81
CA VAL A 41 2.77 4.66 -6.05
C VAL A 41 2.04 4.44 -4.73
N PHE A 42 1.79 3.19 -4.39
CA PHE A 42 1.24 2.80 -3.10
C PHE A 42 2.36 2.28 -2.21
N VAL A 43 2.40 2.77 -0.97
CA VAL A 43 3.37 2.38 0.06
C VAL A 43 2.65 2.14 1.39
N HIS A 44 3.35 1.70 2.42
CA HIS A 44 2.78 1.71 3.77
C HIS A 44 2.53 3.15 4.23
N THR A 45 1.50 3.36 5.05
CA THR A 45 1.24 4.70 5.62
C THR A 45 2.47 5.23 6.37
N ALA A 46 2.65 6.54 6.38
CA ALA A 46 3.70 7.19 7.16
C ALA A 46 3.50 7.03 8.70
N GLN A 47 2.32 6.56 9.13
CA GLN A 47 1.97 6.27 10.52
C GLN A 47 2.29 4.83 10.93
N ASP A 48 2.91 4.03 10.05
CA ASP A 48 3.33 2.67 10.39
C ASP A 48 4.54 2.69 11.33
N ILE A 49 4.57 1.77 12.29
CA ILE A 49 5.67 1.65 13.26
C ILE A 49 6.61 0.48 12.97
N HIS A 50 6.31 -0.34 11.96
CA HIS A 50 7.19 -1.46 11.61
C HIS A 50 8.41 -0.92 10.85
N GLN A 51 9.61 -1.22 11.36
CA GLN A 51 10.87 -0.67 10.84
C GLN A 51 11.07 -0.88 9.33
N ASP A 52 10.68 -2.03 8.78
CA ASP A 52 10.80 -2.32 7.35
C ASP A 52 9.81 -1.48 6.54
N HIS A 53 8.58 -1.32 7.02
CA HIS A 53 7.54 -0.50 6.38
C HIS A 53 7.95 0.97 6.36
N VAL A 54 8.45 1.48 7.50
CA VAL A 54 8.98 2.85 7.61
C VAL A 54 10.12 3.07 6.61
N THR A 55 11.07 2.13 6.56
CA THR A 55 12.20 2.21 5.63
C THR A 55 11.72 2.22 4.17
N LEU A 56 10.84 1.29 3.78
CA LEU A 56 10.28 1.25 2.42
C LEU A 56 9.60 2.56 2.05
N THR A 57 8.77 3.09 2.95
CA THR A 57 8.04 4.34 2.70
C THR A 57 9.00 5.52 2.54
N GLN A 58 10.00 5.64 3.42
CA GLN A 58 10.99 6.71 3.34
C GLN A 58 11.79 6.66 2.04
N GLU A 59 12.26 5.47 1.64
CA GLU A 59 13.03 5.33 0.40
C GLU A 59 12.16 5.49 -0.85
N ALA A 60 10.90 5.07 -0.80
CA ALA A 60 9.95 5.35 -1.86
C ALA A 60 9.70 6.85 -2.05
N LEU A 61 9.58 7.62 -0.96
CA LEU A 61 9.43 9.08 -1.03
C LEU A 61 10.65 9.77 -1.65
N ARG A 62 11.85 9.23 -1.46
CA ARG A 62 13.09 9.70 -2.08
C ARG A 62 13.16 9.30 -3.56
N ALA A 63 12.84 8.04 -3.88
CA ALA A 63 12.90 7.51 -5.23
C ALA A 63 11.86 8.16 -6.17
N PHE A 64 10.60 8.21 -5.73
CA PHE A 64 9.47 8.62 -6.54
C PHE A 64 9.12 10.11 -6.39
N ARG A 65 10.14 10.98 -6.31
CA ARG A 65 9.94 12.44 -6.36
C ARG A 65 9.19 12.81 -7.64
N GLY A 66 8.19 13.68 -7.51
CA GLY A 66 7.33 14.10 -8.64
C GLY A 66 6.26 13.07 -9.02
N THR A 67 5.98 12.08 -8.16
CA THR A 67 4.93 11.07 -8.35
C THR A 67 3.92 11.17 -7.19
N THR A 68 2.64 10.95 -7.45
CA THR A 68 1.62 10.81 -6.40
C THR A 68 1.93 9.58 -5.55
N VAL A 69 1.92 9.74 -4.23
CA VAL A 69 2.19 8.66 -3.27
C VAL A 69 1.04 8.55 -2.28
N LEU A 70 0.43 7.38 -2.24
CA LEU A 70 -0.67 7.03 -1.35
C LEU A 70 -0.21 5.96 -0.36
N GLY A 71 -0.53 6.15 0.92
CA GLY A 71 -0.20 5.21 1.98
C GLY A 71 -1.39 4.29 2.30
N TYR A 72 -1.17 2.99 2.38
CA TYR A 72 -2.16 2.03 2.89
C TYR A 72 -1.80 1.59 4.31
N ASP A 73 -2.80 1.15 5.06
CA ASP A 73 -2.57 0.64 6.40
C ASP A 73 -2.23 -0.86 6.43
N VAL A 74 -1.48 -1.21 7.46
CA VAL A 74 -1.35 -2.59 7.94
C VAL A 74 -1.90 -2.61 9.35
N LEU A 75 -3.08 -3.16 9.56
CA LEU A 75 -3.87 -3.07 10.80
C LEU A 75 -3.08 -3.34 12.08
N ARG A 76 -2.05 -4.18 12.00
CA ARG A 76 -1.18 -4.51 13.14
C ARG A 76 -0.25 -3.38 13.56
N SER A 77 0.19 -2.55 12.63
CA SER A 77 1.30 -1.61 12.86
C SER A 77 1.00 -0.15 12.54
N SER A 78 -0.20 0.15 12.04
CA SER A 78 -0.58 1.50 11.59
C SER A 78 -1.53 2.18 12.58
N TYR A 79 -1.09 2.40 13.82
CA TYR A 79 -1.97 2.88 14.90
C TYR A 79 -2.54 4.29 14.70
N GLY A 80 -1.85 5.14 13.98
CA GLY A 80 -2.29 6.52 13.70
C GLY A 80 -2.98 6.68 12.34
N PHE A 81 -3.26 5.59 11.62
CA PHE A 81 -3.82 5.68 10.29
C PHE A 81 -5.24 6.26 10.29
N PHE A 82 -5.42 7.30 9.50
CA PHE A 82 -6.73 7.85 9.17
C PHE A 82 -6.80 8.10 7.66
N PRO A 83 -7.72 7.45 6.92
CA PRO A 83 -7.79 7.61 5.46
C PRO A 83 -8.35 8.97 5.07
N HIS A 84 -7.62 9.66 4.18
CA HIS A 84 -8.05 10.92 3.57
C HIS A 84 -8.51 10.74 2.11
N PHE A 85 -8.17 9.62 1.49
CA PHE A 85 -8.59 9.25 0.16
C PHE A 85 -9.30 7.90 0.22
N LEU A 86 -10.57 7.90 -0.13
CA LEU A 86 -11.44 6.73 -0.07
C LEU A 86 -11.83 6.32 -1.50
N VAL A 87 -11.64 5.05 -1.81
CA VAL A 87 -11.97 4.47 -3.12
C VAL A 87 -13.06 3.44 -2.94
N GLU A 88 -14.24 3.67 -3.52
CA GLU A 88 -15.30 2.69 -3.53
C GLU A 88 -14.83 1.38 -4.16
N VAL A 89 -15.14 0.26 -3.53
CA VAL A 89 -14.84 -1.07 -4.04
C VAL A 89 -16.10 -1.92 -4.02
N SER A 90 -16.20 -2.84 -4.97
CA SER A 90 -17.32 -3.80 -4.99
C SER A 90 -17.12 -4.90 -3.95
N GLU A 91 -18.19 -5.57 -3.57
CA GLU A 91 -18.13 -6.77 -2.71
C GLU A 91 -17.19 -7.84 -3.31
N SER A 92 -17.22 -8.02 -4.62
CA SER A 92 -16.30 -8.95 -5.29
C SER A 92 -14.84 -8.52 -5.16
N GLY A 93 -14.54 -7.22 -5.10
CA GLY A 93 -13.21 -6.68 -4.82
C GLY A 93 -12.75 -7.01 -3.40
N VAL A 94 -13.64 -6.83 -2.41
CA VAL A 94 -13.36 -7.22 -1.01
C VAL A 94 -13.09 -8.72 -0.91
N ASN A 95 -13.91 -9.55 -1.56
CA ASN A 95 -13.73 -11.00 -1.57
C ASN A 95 -12.39 -11.42 -2.22
N LYS A 96 -11.98 -10.76 -3.31
CA LYS A 96 -10.67 -10.99 -3.94
C LYS A 96 -9.51 -10.65 -3.00
N LYS A 97 -9.61 -9.54 -2.27
CA LYS A 97 -8.60 -9.14 -1.26
C LYS A 97 -8.49 -10.21 -0.16
N ILE A 98 -9.62 -10.65 0.40
CA ILE A 98 -9.66 -11.69 1.43
C ILE A 98 -9.02 -13.00 0.90
N GLN A 99 -9.41 -13.44 -0.29
CA GLN A 99 -8.82 -14.62 -0.93
C GLN A 99 -7.31 -14.49 -1.18
N ALA A 100 -6.85 -13.31 -1.59
CA ALA A 100 -5.41 -13.07 -1.80
C ALA A 100 -4.65 -13.16 -0.47
N LEU A 101 -5.16 -12.54 0.59
CA LEU A 101 -4.54 -12.53 1.90
C LEU A 101 -4.57 -13.91 2.58
N SER A 102 -5.59 -14.73 2.34
CA SER A 102 -5.66 -16.11 2.87
C SER A 102 -4.54 -17.03 2.35
N LYS A 103 -3.85 -16.64 1.28
CA LYS A 103 -2.67 -17.37 0.77
C LYS A 103 -1.41 -17.17 1.64
N TYR A 104 -1.41 -16.20 2.54
CA TYR A 104 -0.34 -15.98 3.50
C TYR A 104 -0.46 -16.95 4.68
N THR A 105 -0.07 -18.21 4.48
CA THR A 105 -0.21 -19.29 5.49
C THR A 105 0.56 -18.99 6.78
N THR A 106 1.68 -18.28 6.72
CA THR A 106 2.48 -17.84 7.88
C THR A 106 1.68 -16.97 8.86
N TYR A 107 0.64 -16.29 8.38
CA TYR A 107 -0.19 -15.37 9.17
C TYR A 107 -1.64 -15.84 9.30
N ALA A 108 -1.97 -17.07 8.87
CA ALA A 108 -3.34 -17.58 8.83
C ALA A 108 -4.05 -17.55 10.19
N GLU A 109 -3.31 -17.74 11.28
CA GLU A 109 -3.85 -17.72 12.65
C GLU A 109 -3.93 -16.30 13.27
N ARG A 110 -3.49 -15.28 12.54
CA ARG A 110 -3.51 -13.91 13.06
C ARG A 110 -4.86 -13.26 12.86
N TYR A 111 -5.51 -12.87 13.96
CA TYR A 111 -6.85 -12.30 13.96
C TYR A 111 -7.03 -11.13 12.99
N TYR A 112 -6.02 -10.26 12.87
CA TYR A 112 -6.05 -9.12 11.94
C TYR A 112 -6.05 -9.51 10.45
N PHE A 113 -5.80 -10.78 10.11
CA PHE A 113 -5.95 -11.36 8.76
C PHE A 113 -7.28 -12.10 8.57
N SER A 114 -8.13 -12.16 9.59
CA SER A 114 -9.42 -12.82 9.47
C SER A 114 -10.32 -12.10 8.46
N GLU A 115 -11.18 -12.87 7.78
CA GLU A 115 -12.18 -12.30 6.86
C GLU A 115 -13.03 -11.24 7.55
N GLU A 116 -13.43 -11.49 8.79
CA GLU A 116 -14.24 -10.57 9.57
C GLU A 116 -13.58 -9.21 9.73
N VAL A 117 -12.31 -9.18 10.10
CA VAL A 117 -11.55 -7.93 10.29
C VAL A 117 -11.35 -7.20 8.97
N LEU A 118 -10.96 -7.92 7.91
CA LEU A 118 -10.74 -7.33 6.60
C LEU A 118 -12.03 -6.73 6.01
N ARG A 119 -13.14 -7.45 6.14
CA ARG A 119 -14.45 -6.98 5.69
C ARG A 119 -14.96 -5.80 6.51
N SER A 120 -14.82 -5.84 7.84
CA SER A 120 -15.19 -4.75 8.73
C SER A 120 -14.40 -3.48 8.44
N THR A 121 -13.14 -3.59 8.07
CA THR A 121 -12.31 -2.45 7.65
C THR A 121 -12.87 -1.82 6.37
N ALA A 122 -13.21 -2.64 5.37
CA ALA A 122 -13.79 -2.15 4.12
C ALA A 122 -15.18 -1.49 4.35
N ILE A 123 -16.00 -2.04 5.25
CA ILE A 123 -17.30 -1.45 5.65
C ILE A 123 -17.07 -0.12 6.36
N ARG A 124 -16.12 -0.06 7.32
CA ARG A 124 -15.81 1.18 8.04
C ARG A 124 -15.37 2.30 7.08
N HIS A 125 -14.51 1.99 6.13
CA HIS A 125 -14.09 2.97 5.10
C HIS A 125 -15.26 3.32 4.17
N GLY A 126 -16.10 2.35 3.82
CA GLY A 126 -17.32 2.58 3.06
C GLY A 126 -18.27 3.54 3.76
N ALA A 127 -18.48 3.37 5.06
CA ALA A 127 -19.34 4.26 5.85
C ALA A 127 -18.83 5.72 5.85
N LEU A 128 -17.51 5.93 5.88
CA LEU A 128 -16.92 7.27 5.75
C LEU A 128 -17.16 7.90 4.38
N ALA A 129 -17.32 7.09 3.35
CA ALA A 129 -17.54 7.51 1.96
C ALA A 129 -19.01 7.49 1.52
N GLU A 130 -19.96 7.13 2.42
CA GLU A 130 -21.35 6.86 2.08
C GLU A 130 -21.50 5.77 0.99
N ARG A 131 -20.68 4.72 1.09
CA ARG A 131 -20.67 3.56 0.19
C ARG A 131 -20.71 2.25 0.98
N PRO A 132 -21.15 1.14 0.39
CA PRO A 132 -21.14 -0.17 1.06
C PRO A 132 -19.74 -0.60 1.50
N TYR A 133 -18.74 -0.43 0.62
CA TYR A 133 -17.35 -0.77 0.87
C TYR A 133 -16.43 0.27 0.24
N ALA A 134 -15.32 0.55 0.91
CA ALA A 134 -14.23 1.34 0.35
C ALA A 134 -12.86 0.84 0.85
N GLU A 135 -11.82 1.12 0.07
CA GLU A 135 -10.44 1.11 0.52
C GLU A 135 -10.03 2.52 0.92
N GLY A 136 -9.27 2.62 2.00
CA GLY A 136 -8.81 3.89 2.54
C GLY A 136 -7.32 4.07 2.36
N PHE A 137 -6.92 5.30 2.00
CA PHE A 137 -5.51 5.66 1.82
C PHE A 137 -5.18 6.98 2.50
N ASP A 138 -3.97 7.05 3.03
CA ASP A 138 -3.30 8.27 3.42
C ASP A 138 -2.85 9.03 2.17
N ILE A 139 -3.04 10.33 2.11
CA ILE A 139 -2.46 11.17 1.06
C ILE A 139 -1.08 11.64 1.53
N ILE A 140 -0.03 10.92 1.17
CA ILE A 140 1.33 11.32 1.53
C ILE A 140 1.82 12.45 0.61
N ARG A 141 1.53 12.33 -0.68
CA ARG A 141 1.83 13.36 -1.68
C ARG A 141 0.89 13.24 -2.87
N ILE A 142 0.33 14.36 -3.32
CA ILE A 142 -0.35 14.48 -4.61
C ILE A 142 0.50 15.35 -5.53
N VAL A 143 0.68 14.90 -6.76
CA VAL A 143 1.28 15.68 -7.85
C VAL A 143 0.25 15.78 -8.96
N GLY A 144 -0.15 16.99 -9.29
CA GLY A 144 -1.09 17.28 -10.36
C GLY A 144 -0.57 18.41 -11.25
N SER A 145 -1.11 18.53 -12.46
CA SER A 145 -0.93 19.67 -13.34
C SER A 145 -2.26 20.41 -13.46
N PHE A 146 -2.21 21.73 -13.37
CA PHE A 146 -3.37 22.61 -13.57
C PHE A 146 -3.38 23.22 -14.97
N GLU A 147 -2.48 22.78 -15.85
CA GLU A 147 -2.53 23.23 -17.23
C GLU A 147 -3.72 22.56 -17.94
N PRO A 148 -4.57 23.35 -18.63
CA PRO A 148 -5.62 22.77 -19.43
C PRO A 148 -4.97 21.88 -20.51
N THR A 149 -5.45 20.64 -20.60
CA THR A 149 -5.07 19.76 -21.72
C THR A 149 -5.52 20.44 -23.01
N PRO A 150 -4.68 20.58 -24.01
CA PRO A 150 -5.03 21.22 -25.28
C PRO A 150 -6.15 20.47 -26.01
#